data_f5d3514857c16d3999f475362b418cbe
#
_entry.id   f5d3514857c16d3999f475362b418cbe
#
_cell.length_a   1.000
_cell.length_b   1.000
_cell.length_c   1.000
_cell.angle_alpha   90.00
_cell.angle_beta   90.00
_cell.angle_gamma   90.00
#
_symmetry.space_group_name_H-M   'P 1'
#
loop_
_entity.id
_entity.type
_entity.pdbx_description
1 polymer ?
#
loop_
_entity_poly.entity_id
_entity_poly.type
_entity_poly.pdbx_seq_one_letter_code
_entity_poly.pdbx_strand_id
1 'polypeptide(L)'
;MSAIYAIGDIHGELGMLEHALDLVEADGGTDALTVFLGDYVDRGPDSSNVLDLLISGHKLGRNWVFLKGNHDRMFEWFLQTPSRIDPNLFIDLSWLHERLGGQNTLMSYGINFSERYRLNALHSAVRSAVPDSHLKFLANCKLSYETDDIFF
;
A
#
# COMPACT_ATOMS: atom_id res chain seq x y z
N MET A 1 8.09 -29.34 -3.16
CA MET A 1 7.85 -27.92 -3.49
C MET A 1 7.59 -27.18 -2.18
N SER A 2 8.27 -26.08 -1.93
CA SER A 2 7.92 -25.21 -0.78
C SER A 2 6.62 -24.47 -1.11
N ALA A 3 5.76 -24.28 -0.12
CA ALA A 3 4.53 -23.52 -0.30
C ALA A 3 4.84 -22.06 -0.66
N ILE A 4 4.00 -21.46 -1.50
CA ILE A 4 4.00 -20.04 -1.82
C ILE A 4 2.71 -19.45 -1.26
N TYR A 5 2.82 -18.36 -0.52
CA TYR A 5 1.69 -17.67 0.08
C TYR A 5 1.40 -16.40 -0.71
N ALA A 6 0.12 -16.12 -0.92
CA ALA A 6 -0.32 -14.88 -1.53
C ALA A 6 -1.24 -14.13 -0.56
N ILE A 7 -0.94 -12.85 -0.32
CA ILE A 7 -1.77 -11.95 0.50
C ILE A 7 -2.36 -10.91 -0.44
N GLY A 8 -3.69 -10.84 -0.48
CA GLY A 8 -4.45 -9.90 -1.31
C GLY A 8 -4.52 -8.50 -0.72
N ASP A 9 -5.60 -7.80 -1.04
CA ASP A 9 -5.84 -6.41 -0.62
C ASP A 9 -5.74 -6.23 0.90
N ILE A 10 -4.89 -5.33 1.35
CA ILE A 10 -4.63 -5.07 2.78
C ILE A 10 -5.38 -3.83 3.25
N HIS A 11 -5.40 -2.79 2.42
CA HIS A 11 -6.18 -1.58 2.65
C HIS A 11 -6.07 -1.01 4.08
N GLY A 12 -4.86 -0.84 4.58
CA GLY A 12 -4.64 -0.22 5.90
C GLY A 12 -5.13 -1.04 7.10
N GLU A 13 -5.44 -2.32 6.92
CA GLU A 13 -5.91 -3.22 7.98
C GLU A 13 -4.73 -3.92 8.65
N LEU A 14 -3.97 -3.16 9.48
CA LEU A 14 -2.73 -3.62 10.10
C LEU A 14 -2.92 -4.92 10.91
N GLY A 15 -3.92 -4.98 11.77
CA GLY A 15 -4.15 -6.15 12.63
C GLY A 15 -4.50 -7.41 11.83
N MET A 16 -5.19 -7.28 10.70
CA MET A 16 -5.46 -8.41 9.80
C MET A 16 -4.19 -8.86 9.08
N LEU A 17 -3.34 -7.92 8.68
CA LEU A 17 -2.04 -8.24 8.07
C LEU A 17 -1.13 -8.97 9.05
N GLU A 18 -1.00 -8.48 10.29
CA GLU A 18 -0.21 -9.15 11.34
C GLU A 18 -0.69 -10.58 11.55
N HIS A 19 -2.01 -10.77 11.69
CA HIS A 19 -2.58 -12.11 11.85
C HIS A 19 -2.31 -13.02 10.65
N ALA A 20 -2.43 -12.50 9.41
CA ALA A 20 -2.11 -13.28 8.21
C ALA A 20 -0.63 -13.69 8.17
N LEU A 21 0.27 -12.79 8.58
CA LEU A 21 1.70 -13.09 8.65
C LEU A 21 2.02 -14.15 9.71
N ASP A 22 1.36 -14.10 10.88
CA ASP A 22 1.48 -15.14 11.92
C ASP A 22 1.07 -16.50 11.39
N LEU A 23 -0.03 -16.58 10.63
CA LEU A 23 -0.49 -17.84 10.00
C LEU A 23 0.50 -18.36 8.96
N VAL A 24 1.04 -17.48 8.12
CA VAL A 24 2.08 -17.84 7.12
C VAL A 24 3.33 -18.38 7.82
N GLU A 25 3.77 -17.68 8.89
CA GLU A 25 4.98 -18.09 9.63
C GLU A 25 4.75 -19.43 10.36
N ALA A 26 3.57 -19.66 10.91
CA ALA A 26 3.22 -20.91 11.60
C ALA A 26 3.17 -22.12 10.65
N ASP A 27 2.75 -21.93 9.39
CA ASP A 27 2.62 -23.01 8.39
C ASP A 27 3.89 -23.17 7.55
N GLY A 28 4.49 -22.08 7.06
CA GLY A 28 5.61 -22.08 6.12
C GLY A 28 6.98 -21.69 6.70
N GLY A 29 6.99 -21.18 7.93
CA GLY A 29 8.21 -20.64 8.57
C GLY A 29 8.56 -19.24 8.12
N THR A 30 9.62 -18.70 8.74
CA THR A 30 10.05 -17.30 8.54
C THR A 30 10.60 -17.00 7.14
N ASP A 31 11.04 -18.03 6.42
CA ASP A 31 11.63 -17.93 5.08
C ASP A 31 10.64 -18.23 3.96
N ALA A 32 9.35 -18.44 4.31
CA ALA A 32 8.30 -18.73 3.35
C ALA A 32 8.18 -17.63 2.29
N LEU A 33 8.16 -18.01 1.02
CA LEU A 33 7.90 -17.05 -0.06
C LEU A 33 6.47 -16.51 0.07
N THR A 34 6.36 -15.21 0.33
CA THR A 34 5.08 -14.53 0.45
C THR A 34 4.99 -13.42 -0.61
N VAL A 35 3.98 -13.50 -1.46
CA VAL A 35 3.70 -12.51 -2.50
C VAL A 35 2.52 -11.64 -2.06
N PHE A 36 2.76 -10.37 -1.89
CA PHE A 36 1.73 -9.37 -1.61
C PHE A 36 1.21 -8.80 -2.92
N LEU A 37 -0.10 -8.88 -3.14
CA LEU A 37 -0.72 -8.57 -4.44
C LEU A 37 -0.99 -7.07 -4.65
N GLY A 38 -0.61 -6.23 -3.69
CA GLY A 38 -0.82 -4.79 -3.73
C GLY A 38 -2.00 -4.33 -2.88
N ASP A 39 -2.43 -3.08 -3.13
CA ASP A 39 -3.49 -2.38 -2.41
C ASP A 39 -3.25 -2.35 -0.88
N TYR A 40 -2.07 -1.83 -0.52
CA TYR A 40 -1.62 -1.69 0.86
C TYR A 40 -2.35 -0.57 1.59
N VAL A 41 -2.71 0.49 0.86
CA VAL A 41 -3.24 1.75 1.37
C VAL A 41 -4.73 1.90 1.12
N ASP A 42 -5.31 2.97 1.67
CA ASP A 42 -6.70 3.40 1.53
C ASP A 42 -7.70 2.55 2.33
N ARG A 43 -8.91 3.08 2.52
CA ARG A 43 -10.06 2.48 3.19
C ARG A 43 -9.89 2.23 4.69
N GLY A 44 -8.94 1.39 5.09
CA GLY A 44 -8.65 1.10 6.50
C GLY A 44 -7.87 2.22 7.20
N PRO A 45 -7.75 2.13 8.53
CA PRO A 45 -7.27 3.25 9.34
C PRO A 45 -5.74 3.41 9.39
N ASP A 46 -4.98 2.38 9.00
CA ASP A 46 -3.58 2.25 9.42
C ASP A 46 -2.59 2.06 8.27
N SER A 47 -2.84 2.72 7.12
CA SER A 47 -2.01 2.61 5.91
C SER A 47 -0.52 2.89 6.18
N SER A 48 -0.19 3.90 7.01
CA SER A 48 1.20 4.23 7.33
C SER A 48 1.91 3.10 8.07
N ASN A 49 1.27 2.49 9.07
CA ASN A 49 1.86 1.40 9.85
C ASN A 49 1.91 0.09 9.05
N VAL A 50 0.97 -0.14 8.12
CA VAL A 50 1.08 -1.25 7.14
C VAL A 50 2.35 -1.11 6.32
N LEU A 51 2.63 0.06 5.75
CA LEU A 51 3.85 0.29 4.99
C LEU A 51 5.11 0.15 5.84
N ASP A 52 5.10 0.65 7.08
CA ASP A 52 6.22 0.48 8.02
C ASP A 52 6.50 -1.00 8.32
N LEU A 53 5.46 -1.81 8.54
CA LEU A 53 5.60 -3.24 8.81
C LEU A 53 6.20 -3.97 7.60
N LEU A 54 5.69 -3.72 6.40
CA LEU A 54 6.18 -4.36 5.16
C LEU A 54 7.64 -3.97 4.86
N ILE A 55 7.98 -2.69 5.03
CA ILE A 55 9.36 -2.19 4.87
C ILE A 55 10.28 -2.83 5.90
N SER A 56 9.83 -2.97 7.15
CA SER A 56 10.61 -3.59 8.22
C SER A 56 10.88 -5.06 7.93
N GLY A 57 9.89 -5.82 7.50
CA GLY A 57 10.06 -7.22 7.09
C GLY A 57 11.04 -7.37 5.92
N HIS A 58 10.95 -6.49 4.92
CA HIS A 58 11.90 -6.47 3.80
C HIS A 58 13.34 -6.21 4.28
N LYS A 59 13.54 -5.25 5.19
CA LYS A 59 14.87 -4.95 5.78
C LYS A 59 15.42 -6.10 6.61
N LEU A 60 14.56 -6.89 7.23
CA LEU A 60 14.92 -8.10 7.98
C LEU A 60 15.27 -9.29 7.08
N GLY A 61 15.15 -9.13 5.75
CA GLY A 61 15.47 -10.16 4.78
C GLY A 61 14.40 -11.24 4.64
N ARG A 62 13.15 -10.96 5.03
CA ARG A 62 12.01 -11.85 4.77
C ARG A 62 11.91 -12.12 3.26
N ASN A 63 11.56 -13.33 2.89
CA ASN A 63 11.38 -13.73 1.48
C ASN A 63 10.03 -13.22 0.92
N TRP A 64 9.91 -11.90 0.86
CA TRP A 64 8.69 -11.17 0.50
C TRP A 64 8.82 -10.50 -0.87
N VAL A 65 7.79 -10.63 -1.67
CA VAL A 65 7.66 -9.96 -2.97
C VAL A 65 6.46 -9.03 -2.91
N PHE A 66 6.63 -7.78 -3.35
CA PHE A 66 5.60 -6.75 -3.30
C PHE A 66 5.17 -6.36 -4.72
N LEU A 67 3.89 -6.55 -5.01
CA LEU A 67 3.27 -6.05 -6.23
C LEU A 67 2.60 -4.71 -5.97
N LYS A 68 2.31 -3.97 -7.03
CA LYS A 68 1.68 -2.65 -6.96
C LYS A 68 0.22 -2.75 -7.34
N GLY A 69 -0.66 -2.48 -6.38
CA GLY A 69 -2.09 -2.33 -6.63
C GLY A 69 -2.46 -0.99 -7.26
N ASN A 70 -3.72 -0.85 -7.64
CA ASN A 70 -4.21 0.40 -8.19
C ASN A 70 -4.33 1.52 -7.13
N HIS A 71 -4.63 1.19 -5.88
CA HIS A 71 -4.66 2.16 -4.78
C HIS A 71 -3.27 2.69 -4.45
N ASP A 72 -2.25 1.83 -4.43
CA ASP A 72 -0.85 2.20 -4.23
C ASP A 72 -0.37 3.16 -5.33
N ARG A 73 -0.75 2.86 -6.58
CA ARG A 73 -0.45 3.72 -7.74
C ARG A 73 -1.14 5.08 -7.64
N MET A 74 -2.41 5.13 -7.22
CA MET A 74 -3.13 6.39 -7.06
C MET A 74 -2.52 7.25 -5.96
N PHE A 75 -2.10 6.66 -4.84
CA PHE A 75 -1.41 7.37 -3.78
C PHE A 75 -0.05 7.90 -4.28
N GLU A 76 0.74 7.09 -4.97
CA GLU A 76 2.00 7.52 -5.57
C GLU A 76 1.79 8.70 -6.54
N TRP A 77 0.78 8.62 -7.40
CA TRP A 77 0.44 9.71 -8.31
C TRP A 77 0.01 10.98 -7.59
N PHE A 78 -0.78 10.87 -6.54
CA PHE A 78 -1.16 12.03 -5.72
C PHE A 78 0.07 12.70 -5.13
N LEU A 79 1.05 11.94 -4.67
CA LEU A 79 2.31 12.45 -4.14
C LEU A 79 3.18 13.17 -5.20
N GLN A 80 3.03 12.81 -6.48
CA GLN A 80 3.74 13.43 -7.60
C GLN A 80 2.94 14.61 -8.19
N THR A 81 1.66 14.37 -8.49
CA THR A 81 0.77 15.32 -9.17
C THR A 81 -0.64 15.17 -8.61
N PRO A 82 -1.06 15.99 -7.63
CA PRO A 82 -2.27 15.76 -6.84
C PRO A 82 -3.59 15.83 -7.63
N SER A 83 -3.58 16.42 -8.82
CA SER A 83 -4.75 16.49 -9.70
C SER A 83 -4.88 15.31 -10.67
N ARG A 84 -3.93 14.35 -10.64
CA ARG A 84 -3.95 13.21 -11.55
C ARG A 84 -5.05 12.23 -11.16
N ILE A 85 -5.86 11.83 -12.15
CA ILE A 85 -6.96 10.87 -12.02
C ILE A 85 -6.57 9.59 -12.76
N ASP A 86 -6.96 8.44 -12.21
CA ASP A 86 -6.74 7.15 -12.89
C ASP A 86 -7.75 7.01 -14.05
N PRO A 87 -7.27 6.87 -15.30
CA PRO A 87 -8.15 6.77 -16.47
C PRO A 87 -8.98 5.48 -16.52
N ASN A 88 -8.66 4.49 -15.69
CA ASN A 88 -9.40 3.24 -15.59
C ASN A 88 -10.56 3.29 -14.60
N LEU A 89 -10.70 4.39 -13.85
CA LEU A 89 -11.86 4.58 -12.98
C LEU A 89 -13.08 5.03 -13.80
N PHE A 90 -14.21 4.42 -13.48
CA PHE A 90 -15.51 4.77 -14.05
C PHE A 90 -15.93 6.13 -13.62
N ILE A 91 -15.84 7.20 -14.03
CA ILE A 91 -16.16 8.55 -13.54
C ILE A 91 -14.88 9.13 -12.94
N ASP A 92 -14.52 10.29 -13.38
CA ASP A 92 -13.37 11.12 -12.95
C ASP A 92 -13.25 11.27 -11.42
N LEU A 93 -13.10 10.14 -10.71
CA LEU A 93 -12.98 10.10 -9.26
C LEU A 93 -11.57 10.51 -8.86
N SER A 94 -11.48 11.60 -8.11
CA SER A 94 -10.24 11.92 -7.40
C SER A 94 -9.91 10.82 -6.38
N TRP A 95 -8.63 10.53 -6.18
CA TRP A 95 -8.16 9.62 -5.13
C TRP A 95 -8.70 9.98 -3.73
N LEU A 96 -8.98 11.26 -3.48
CA LEU A 96 -9.57 11.74 -2.23
C LEU A 96 -11.08 11.51 -2.12
N HIS A 97 -11.72 10.95 -3.14
CA HIS A 97 -13.15 10.63 -3.07
C HIS A 97 -13.41 9.52 -2.03
N GLU A 98 -14.47 9.64 -1.25
CA GLU A 98 -14.81 8.72 -0.15
C GLU A 98 -14.83 7.23 -0.54
N ARG A 99 -15.29 6.92 -1.77
CA ARG A 99 -15.32 5.55 -2.30
C ARG A 99 -13.94 4.93 -2.50
N LEU A 100 -12.91 5.73 -2.66
CA LEU A 100 -11.54 5.25 -2.82
C LEU A 100 -10.81 5.12 -1.48
N GLY A 101 -11.20 5.91 -0.48
CA GLY A 101 -10.66 5.82 0.87
C GLY A 101 -9.30 6.47 1.08
N GLY A 102 -8.80 7.26 0.12
CA GLY A 102 -7.53 7.97 0.26
C GLY A 102 -7.45 8.93 1.45
N GLN A 103 -8.62 9.42 1.89
CA GLN A 103 -8.71 10.23 3.11
C GLN A 103 -8.22 9.48 4.36
N ASN A 104 -8.49 8.17 4.46
CA ASN A 104 -8.05 7.35 5.58
C ASN A 104 -6.53 7.19 5.56
N THR A 105 -5.94 7.06 4.38
CA THR A 105 -4.47 7.09 4.22
C THR A 105 -3.91 8.40 4.75
N LEU A 106 -4.48 9.55 4.39
CA LEU A 106 -4.03 10.84 4.93
C LEU A 106 -4.13 10.90 6.46
N MET A 107 -5.23 10.42 7.02
CA MET A 107 -5.42 10.38 8.49
C MET A 107 -4.37 9.50 9.17
N SER A 108 -3.95 8.40 8.57
CA SER A 108 -2.90 7.53 9.11
C SER A 108 -1.52 8.22 9.18
N TYR A 109 -1.30 9.27 8.40
CA TYR A 109 -0.13 10.16 8.48
C TYR A 109 -0.37 11.41 9.36
N GLY A 110 -1.47 11.43 10.13
CA GLY A 110 -1.79 12.55 11.01
C GLY A 110 -2.39 13.78 10.30
N ILE A 111 -2.81 13.64 9.05
CA ILE A 111 -3.39 14.74 8.27
C ILE A 111 -4.91 14.63 8.31
N ASN A 112 -5.54 15.56 9.02
CA ASN A 112 -7.01 15.66 9.04
C ASN A 112 -7.49 16.28 7.72
N PHE A 113 -8.12 15.45 6.87
CA PHE A 113 -8.71 15.91 5.64
C PHE A 113 -9.98 16.73 5.92
N SER A 114 -10.10 17.85 5.23
CA SER A 114 -11.32 18.67 5.20
C SER A 114 -11.55 19.13 3.76
N GLU A 115 -12.77 19.05 3.27
CA GLU A 115 -13.15 19.51 1.93
C GLU A 115 -12.81 21.01 1.66
N ARG A 116 -12.49 21.77 2.70
CA ARG A 116 -12.08 23.16 2.61
C ARG A 116 -10.59 23.37 2.30
N TYR A 117 -9.79 22.29 2.27
CA TYR A 117 -8.37 22.41 1.92
C TYR A 117 -8.20 22.81 0.45
N ARG A 118 -7.30 23.76 0.21
CA ARG A 118 -6.77 23.98 -1.13
C ARG A 118 -5.88 22.79 -1.48
N LEU A 119 -6.08 22.21 -2.65
CA LEU A 119 -5.38 20.97 -3.08
C LEU A 119 -3.86 21.09 -2.95
N ASN A 120 -3.28 22.23 -3.35
CA ASN A 120 -1.82 22.46 -3.25
C ASN A 120 -1.32 22.50 -1.80
N ALA A 121 -2.08 23.08 -0.88
CA ALA A 121 -1.72 23.13 0.54
C ALA A 121 -1.78 21.74 1.16
N LEU A 122 -2.84 20.97 0.85
CA LEU A 122 -2.96 19.59 1.26
C LEU A 122 -1.81 18.74 0.72
N HIS A 123 -1.50 18.85 -0.57
CA HIS A 123 -0.40 18.13 -1.20
C HIS A 123 0.94 18.42 -0.52
N SER A 124 1.24 19.67 -0.23
CA SER A 124 2.46 20.06 0.48
C SER A 124 2.53 19.45 1.88
N ALA A 125 1.41 19.44 2.63
CA ALA A 125 1.34 18.81 3.94
C ALA A 125 1.58 17.30 3.86
N VAL A 126 0.95 16.63 2.89
CA VAL A 126 1.12 15.18 2.68
C VAL A 126 2.57 14.85 2.32
N ARG A 127 3.17 15.62 1.39
CA ARG A 127 4.58 15.42 0.99
C ARG A 127 5.54 15.59 2.17
N SER A 128 5.21 16.45 3.13
CA SER A 128 6.03 16.64 4.33
C SER A 128 5.83 15.55 5.39
N ALA A 129 4.64 14.93 5.43
CA ALA A 129 4.30 13.92 6.42
C ALA A 129 4.69 12.50 6.01
N VAL A 130 4.65 12.20 4.70
CA VAL A 130 4.97 10.84 4.19
C VAL A 130 6.48 10.64 4.16
N PRO A 131 7.01 9.61 4.86
CA PRO A 131 8.44 9.32 4.87
C PRO A 131 8.97 8.93 3.48
N ASP A 132 10.22 9.30 3.18
CA ASP A 132 10.91 8.91 1.93
C ASP A 132 11.00 7.38 1.76
N SER A 133 11.04 6.63 2.86
CA SER A 133 11.01 5.15 2.84
C SER A 133 9.72 4.61 2.22
N HIS A 134 8.57 5.23 2.51
CA HIS A 134 7.28 4.83 1.94
C HIS A 134 7.22 5.15 0.45
N LEU A 135 7.70 6.33 0.06
CA LEU A 135 7.80 6.71 -1.36
C LEU A 135 8.65 5.72 -2.15
N LYS A 136 9.82 5.37 -1.62
CA LYS A 136 10.73 4.40 -2.23
C LYS A 136 10.13 3.00 -2.28
N PHE A 137 9.44 2.58 -1.22
CA PHE A 137 8.74 1.29 -1.19
C PHE A 137 7.70 1.20 -2.31
N LEU A 138 6.78 2.17 -2.38
CA LEU A 138 5.74 2.22 -3.41
C LEU A 138 6.33 2.26 -4.83
N ALA A 139 7.36 3.07 -5.05
CA ALA A 139 8.03 3.17 -6.36
C ALA A 139 8.68 1.85 -6.80
N ASN A 140 9.18 1.04 -5.85
CA ASN A 140 9.88 -0.22 -6.12
C ASN A 140 8.95 -1.44 -6.17
N CYS A 141 7.66 -1.33 -5.84
CA CYS A 141 6.71 -2.43 -6.02
C CYS A 141 6.68 -2.87 -7.49
N LYS A 142 6.69 -4.19 -7.70
CA LYS A 142 6.68 -4.79 -9.04
C LYS A 142 5.28 -4.73 -9.65
N LEU A 143 5.20 -4.80 -10.97
CA LEU A 143 3.91 -4.92 -11.68
C LEU A 143 3.44 -6.36 -11.83
N SER A 144 4.36 -7.31 -11.74
CA SER A 144 4.11 -8.74 -11.79
C SER A 144 5.25 -9.51 -11.15
N TYR A 145 5.01 -10.75 -10.80
CA TYR A 145 6.03 -11.70 -10.34
C TYR A 145 5.71 -13.08 -10.91
N GLU A 146 6.73 -13.79 -11.33
CA GLU A 146 6.62 -15.11 -11.92
C GLU A 146 7.55 -16.10 -11.20
N THR A 147 7.04 -17.29 -10.98
CA THR A 147 7.81 -18.48 -10.60
C THR A 147 7.73 -19.48 -11.74
N ASP A 148 8.39 -20.64 -11.61
CA ASP A 148 8.34 -21.68 -12.65
C ASP A 148 6.89 -22.15 -12.96
N ASP A 149 5.98 -22.06 -11.97
CA ASP A 149 4.64 -22.63 -12.06
C ASP A 149 3.51 -21.58 -11.96
N ILE A 150 3.77 -20.39 -11.46
CA ILE A 150 2.72 -19.39 -11.11
C ILE A 150 3.13 -18.00 -11.58
N PHE A 151 2.17 -17.29 -12.18
CA PHE A 151 2.26 -15.88 -12.52
C PHE A 151 1.32 -15.06 -11.61
N PHE A 152 1.86 -14.03 -10.97
CA PHE A 152 1.14 -13.11 -10.10
C PHE A 152 1.05 -11.72 -10.74
#